data_ed63d4df455bd85be98242cb81028f19
#
_entry.id   ed63d4df455bd85be98242cb81028f19
#
_cell.length_a   1.000
_cell.length_b   1.000
_cell.length_c   1.000
_cell.angle_alpha   90.00
_cell.angle_beta   90.00
_cell.angle_gamma   90.00
#
_symmetry.space_group_name_H-M   'P 1'
#
loop_
_entity.id
_entity.type
_entity.pdbx_description
1 polymer ?
#
loop_
_entity_poly.entity_id
_entity_poly.type
_entity_poly.pdbx_seq_one_letter_code
_entity_poly.pdbx_strand_id
1 'polypeptide(L)'
;MRSAAMARPVKFAHVVYMTRRYEAMIAWYRGVFEAEIVNMDPALAFLTYDDEHHRFAFANLDLLKPDGGDADDRGQIGVNHVAYTYANVADLLATYERLKAAGIHPYWPVHHGTTLSLYYADPDGNRMEFQVDACNAEEGKTFLAATDNPVGVLFDPEALVARMRAGEAEEALLVQPAGGPSPIPAVHGMT
;
A
#
# COMPACT_ATOMS: atom_id res chain seq x y z
N MET A 1 -34.12 -9.39 -12.11
CA MET A 1 -33.06 -9.13 -11.11
C MET A 1 -31.84 -8.65 -11.87
N ARG A 2 -31.41 -7.40 -11.70
CA ARG A 2 -30.11 -6.95 -12.23
C ARG A 2 -29.02 -7.63 -11.40
N SER A 3 -28.16 -8.42 -12.05
CA SER A 3 -26.93 -8.89 -11.41
C SER A 3 -26.18 -7.67 -10.90
N ALA A 4 -25.90 -7.61 -9.59
CA ALA A 4 -25.03 -6.56 -9.05
C ALA A 4 -23.71 -6.63 -9.82
N ALA A 5 -23.30 -5.52 -10.41
CA ALA A 5 -21.99 -5.45 -11.06
C ALA A 5 -20.92 -5.74 -10.00
N MET A 6 -20.01 -6.68 -10.31
CA MET A 6 -18.90 -6.98 -9.37
C MET A 6 -17.95 -5.78 -9.30
N ALA A 7 -17.58 -5.41 -8.07
CA ALA A 7 -16.56 -4.38 -7.85
C ALA A 7 -15.22 -4.76 -8.51
N ARG A 8 -14.57 -3.80 -9.15
CA ARG A 8 -13.30 -4.00 -9.88
C ARG A 8 -12.33 -2.85 -9.58
N PRO A 9 -11.01 -3.12 -9.55
CA PRO A 9 -10.03 -2.05 -9.48
C PRO A 9 -10.20 -1.04 -10.63
N VAL A 10 -9.98 0.23 -10.38
CA VAL A 10 -10.16 1.32 -11.35
C VAL A 10 -8.85 1.80 -11.98
N LYS A 11 -7.73 1.62 -11.28
CA LYS A 11 -6.39 1.99 -11.79
C LYS A 11 -5.29 1.14 -11.14
N PHE A 12 -4.14 1.09 -11.81
CA PHE A 12 -2.88 0.71 -11.19
C PHE A 12 -2.36 1.90 -10.37
N ALA A 13 -2.08 1.71 -9.08
CA ALA A 13 -1.67 2.79 -8.21
C ALA A 13 -0.14 2.99 -8.24
N HIS A 14 0.63 2.07 -7.66
CA HIS A 14 2.07 2.17 -7.56
C HIS A 14 2.76 0.81 -7.54
N VAL A 15 4.09 0.82 -7.65
CA VAL A 15 4.93 -0.36 -7.47
C VAL A 15 6.00 -0.08 -6.42
N VAL A 16 6.31 -1.10 -5.60
CA VAL A 16 7.38 -1.04 -4.60
C VAL A 16 8.49 -2.01 -4.99
N TYR A 17 9.69 -1.47 -5.16
CA TYR A 17 10.91 -2.22 -5.43
C TYR A 17 11.74 -2.38 -4.18
N MET A 18 12.16 -3.59 -3.91
CA MET A 18 13.17 -3.87 -2.90
C MET A 18 14.53 -3.96 -3.59
N THR A 19 15.53 -3.22 -3.12
CA THR A 19 16.82 -3.09 -3.79
C THR A 19 17.98 -2.94 -2.83
N ARG A 20 19.14 -3.51 -3.20
CA ARG A 20 20.45 -3.23 -2.58
C ARG A 20 21.22 -2.12 -3.33
N ARG A 21 20.61 -1.55 -4.38
CA ARG A 21 21.17 -0.43 -5.16
C ARG A 21 20.29 0.81 -5.03
N TYR A 22 19.95 1.15 -3.80
CA TYR A 22 18.95 2.16 -3.46
C TYR A 22 19.15 3.49 -4.18
N GLU A 23 20.35 4.11 -4.04
CA GLU A 23 20.67 5.39 -4.67
C GLU A 23 20.65 5.31 -6.22
N ALA A 24 21.18 4.21 -6.77
CA ALA A 24 21.21 4.02 -8.21
C ALA A 24 19.81 3.85 -8.82
N MET A 25 18.93 3.13 -8.14
CA MET A 25 17.52 2.97 -8.55
C MET A 25 16.80 4.31 -8.54
N ILE A 26 16.92 5.08 -7.47
CA ILE A 26 16.31 6.41 -7.36
C ILE A 26 16.82 7.32 -8.48
N ALA A 27 18.15 7.39 -8.68
CA ALA A 27 18.77 8.22 -9.73
C ALA A 27 18.28 7.82 -11.13
N TRP A 28 18.17 6.51 -11.40
CA TRP A 28 17.70 5.98 -12.67
C TRP A 28 16.22 6.37 -12.93
N TYR A 29 15.33 6.15 -11.96
CA TYR A 29 13.91 6.46 -12.11
C TYR A 29 13.65 7.96 -12.23
N ARG A 30 14.41 8.78 -11.53
CA ARG A 30 14.38 10.24 -11.72
C ARG A 30 14.83 10.65 -13.12
N GLY A 31 15.89 10.04 -13.63
CA GLY A 31 16.41 10.36 -14.96
C GLY A 31 15.51 9.85 -16.09
N VAL A 32 14.91 8.68 -15.95
CA VAL A 32 14.13 8.04 -17.03
C VAL A 32 12.69 8.54 -17.06
N PHE A 33 12.07 8.75 -15.90
CA PHE A 33 10.66 9.16 -15.80
C PHE A 33 10.48 10.64 -15.44
N GLU A 34 11.59 11.38 -15.29
CA GLU A 34 11.56 12.76 -14.75
C GLU A 34 10.85 12.81 -13.38
N ALA A 35 10.93 11.71 -12.62
CA ALA A 35 10.19 11.54 -11.39
C ALA A 35 10.73 12.47 -10.28
N GLU A 36 9.78 13.08 -9.56
CA GLU A 36 10.06 13.91 -8.39
C GLU A 36 10.10 13.05 -7.13
N ILE A 37 10.99 13.38 -6.19
CA ILE A 37 11.01 12.78 -4.85
C ILE A 37 9.92 13.45 -4.01
N VAL A 38 8.94 12.65 -3.58
CA VAL A 38 7.88 13.10 -2.67
C VAL A 38 8.35 13.03 -1.21
N ASN A 39 9.00 11.91 -0.88
CA ASN A 39 9.63 11.69 0.44
C ASN A 39 10.81 10.75 0.26
N MET A 40 11.85 10.92 1.07
CA MET A 40 13.02 10.04 1.09
C MET A 40 13.68 10.07 2.46
N ASP A 41 13.97 8.88 2.97
CA ASP A 41 14.86 8.65 4.12
C ASP A 41 15.88 7.56 3.76
N PRO A 42 16.81 7.18 4.64
CA PRO A 42 17.80 6.14 4.31
C PRO A 42 17.20 4.76 3.99
N ALA A 43 15.98 4.45 4.44
CA ALA A 43 15.33 3.15 4.30
C ALA A 43 14.31 3.10 3.15
N LEU A 44 13.57 4.22 2.94
CA LEU A 44 12.46 4.28 1.98
C LEU A 44 12.50 5.57 1.15
N ALA A 45 12.15 5.47 -0.13
CA ALA A 45 11.92 6.62 -1.00
C ALA A 45 10.60 6.47 -1.77
N PHE A 46 9.88 7.57 -1.95
CA PHE A 46 8.64 7.65 -2.71
C PHE A 46 8.79 8.69 -3.81
N LEU A 47 8.52 8.28 -5.06
CA LEU A 47 8.65 9.12 -6.24
C LEU A 47 7.35 9.13 -7.06
N THR A 48 7.08 10.25 -7.72
CA THR A 48 5.97 10.37 -8.67
C THR A 48 6.42 11.09 -9.94
N TYR A 49 5.73 10.81 -11.07
CA TYR A 49 5.93 11.49 -12.35
C TYR A 49 4.62 12.09 -12.90
N ASP A 50 3.52 11.97 -12.15
CA ASP A 50 2.20 12.46 -12.53
C ASP A 50 1.40 12.93 -11.31
N ASP A 51 0.07 12.97 -11.42
CA ASP A 51 -0.85 13.41 -10.38
C ASP A 51 -1.07 12.40 -9.24
N GLU A 52 -0.47 11.19 -9.29
CA GLU A 52 -0.53 10.24 -8.19
C GLU A 52 0.38 10.66 -7.03
N HIS A 53 -0.01 10.40 -5.78
CA HIS A 53 0.82 10.75 -4.60
C HIS A 53 2.20 10.06 -4.64
N HIS A 54 2.32 8.85 -5.22
CA HIS A 54 3.58 8.23 -5.64
C HIS A 54 3.28 7.11 -6.65
N ARG A 55 4.19 6.93 -7.62
CA ARG A 55 4.15 5.84 -8.60
C ARG A 55 5.19 4.79 -8.30
N PHE A 56 6.29 5.20 -7.68
CA PHE A 56 7.39 4.32 -7.30
C PHE A 56 7.69 4.47 -5.82
N ALA A 57 7.95 3.33 -5.16
CA ALA A 57 8.61 3.31 -3.88
C ALA A 57 9.84 2.38 -3.95
N PHE A 58 10.88 2.72 -3.22
CA PHE A 58 12.11 1.93 -3.11
C PHE A 58 12.39 1.62 -1.65
N ALA A 59 12.60 0.33 -1.36
CA ALA A 59 12.98 -0.16 -0.04
C ALA A 59 14.44 -0.60 -0.05
N ASN A 60 15.26 0.01 0.81
CA ASN A 60 16.69 -0.24 0.92
C ASN A 60 16.96 -1.51 1.74
N LEU A 61 17.24 -2.63 1.05
CA LEU A 61 17.52 -3.91 1.70
C LEU A 61 18.82 -3.91 2.53
N ASP A 62 19.79 -3.05 2.22
CA ASP A 62 21.01 -2.99 3.01
C ASP A 62 20.78 -2.47 4.43
N LEU A 63 19.70 -1.68 4.63
CA LEU A 63 19.26 -1.24 5.95
C LEU A 63 18.14 -2.11 6.53
N LEU A 64 17.14 -2.45 5.72
CA LEU A 64 15.96 -3.17 6.20
C LEU A 64 16.21 -4.66 6.42
N LYS A 65 17.19 -5.23 5.69
CA LYS A 65 17.53 -6.66 5.75
C LYS A 65 19.02 -6.87 5.49
N PRO A 66 19.91 -6.35 6.38
CA PRO A 66 21.36 -6.37 6.17
C PRO A 66 21.94 -7.78 6.08
N ASP A 67 21.37 -8.73 6.83
CA ASP A 67 21.82 -10.13 6.86
C ASP A 67 21.10 -11.03 5.83
N GLY A 68 20.18 -10.45 5.03
CA GLY A 68 19.45 -11.18 4.00
C GLY A 68 20.35 -11.52 2.82
N GLY A 69 20.53 -12.82 2.52
CA GLY A 69 21.19 -13.27 1.29
C GLY A 69 20.33 -13.02 0.05
N ASP A 70 20.94 -13.15 -1.13
CA ASP A 70 20.23 -13.04 -2.42
C ASP A 70 19.23 -14.20 -2.66
N ALA A 71 19.25 -15.22 -1.79
CA ALA A 71 18.45 -16.43 -1.92
C ALA A 71 17.16 -16.44 -1.09
N ASP A 72 16.82 -15.36 -0.40
CA ASP A 72 15.56 -15.25 0.34
C ASP A 72 14.42 -14.90 -0.62
N ASP A 73 13.53 -15.82 -0.87
CA ASP A 73 12.41 -15.71 -1.82
C ASP A 73 11.47 -14.53 -1.54
N ARG A 74 11.54 -13.90 -0.38
CA ARG A 74 10.65 -12.81 0.03
C ARG A 74 11.35 -11.50 0.43
N GLY A 75 12.64 -11.40 0.25
CA GLY A 75 13.44 -10.23 0.56
C GLY A 75 14.50 -9.97 -0.50
N GLN A 76 14.32 -10.55 -1.69
CA GLN A 76 15.21 -10.35 -2.82
C GLN A 76 14.97 -9.01 -3.50
N ILE A 77 15.97 -8.59 -4.28
CA ILE A 77 15.82 -7.47 -5.21
C ILE A 77 14.68 -7.79 -6.17
N GLY A 78 13.70 -6.89 -6.27
CA GLY A 78 12.56 -7.07 -7.17
C GLY A 78 11.37 -6.20 -6.80
N VAL A 79 10.22 -6.58 -7.32
CA VAL A 79 8.93 -5.95 -6.98
C VAL A 79 8.46 -6.50 -5.63
N ASN A 80 8.20 -5.64 -4.66
CA ASN A 80 7.65 -6.06 -3.39
C ASN A 80 6.16 -6.40 -3.51
N HIS A 81 5.36 -5.48 -4.03
CA HIS A 81 3.93 -5.68 -4.28
C HIS A 81 3.44 -4.77 -5.42
N VAL A 82 2.24 -5.06 -5.90
CA VAL A 82 1.51 -4.24 -6.87
C VAL A 82 0.24 -3.73 -6.20
N ALA A 83 -0.03 -2.42 -6.30
CA ALA A 83 -1.19 -1.80 -5.69
C ALA A 83 -2.29 -1.52 -6.72
N TYR A 84 -3.55 -1.79 -6.33
CA TYR A 84 -4.76 -1.60 -7.12
C TYR A 84 -5.74 -0.73 -6.36
N THR A 85 -6.15 0.39 -6.95
CA THR A 85 -7.09 1.33 -6.31
C THR A 85 -8.53 0.99 -6.69
N TYR A 86 -9.38 0.87 -5.67
CA TYR A 86 -10.83 0.77 -5.79
C TYR A 86 -11.46 2.16 -5.79
N ALA A 87 -12.65 2.27 -6.38
CA ALA A 87 -13.32 3.55 -6.53
C ALA A 87 -13.77 4.17 -5.21
N ASN A 88 -14.08 3.35 -4.19
CA ASN A 88 -14.62 3.78 -2.89
C ASN A 88 -14.45 2.67 -1.84
N VAL A 89 -14.69 3.00 -0.58
CA VAL A 89 -14.59 2.06 0.57
C VAL A 89 -15.58 0.91 0.43
N ALA A 90 -16.78 1.14 -0.10
CA ALA A 90 -17.79 0.10 -0.24
C ALA A 90 -17.33 -1.01 -1.20
N ASP A 91 -16.71 -0.65 -2.32
CA ASP A 91 -16.17 -1.62 -3.29
C ASP A 91 -14.98 -2.41 -2.72
N LEU A 92 -14.09 -1.75 -1.97
CA LEU A 92 -12.98 -2.41 -1.28
C LEU A 92 -13.50 -3.40 -0.24
N LEU A 93 -14.45 -3.01 0.61
CA LEU A 93 -15.01 -3.87 1.64
C LEU A 93 -15.89 -4.98 1.07
N ALA A 94 -16.64 -4.74 -0.01
CA ALA A 94 -17.35 -5.81 -0.72
C ALA A 94 -16.38 -6.87 -1.28
N THR A 95 -15.22 -6.43 -1.78
CA THR A 95 -14.15 -7.34 -2.23
C THR A 95 -13.56 -8.09 -1.03
N TYR A 96 -13.28 -7.43 0.07
CA TYR A 96 -12.84 -8.07 1.31
C TYR A 96 -13.79 -9.18 1.76
N GLU A 97 -15.10 -8.90 1.86
CA GLU A 97 -16.11 -9.87 2.29
C GLU A 97 -16.21 -11.07 1.33
N ARG A 98 -16.16 -10.81 0.03
CA ARG A 98 -16.16 -11.86 -1.01
C ARG A 98 -14.93 -12.76 -0.89
N LEU A 99 -13.73 -12.19 -0.75
CA LEU A 99 -12.49 -12.93 -0.61
C LEU A 99 -12.46 -13.73 0.70
N LYS A 100 -12.89 -13.13 1.80
CA LYS A 100 -13.02 -13.79 3.10
C LYS A 100 -13.96 -15.01 3.03
N ALA A 101 -15.10 -14.89 2.35
CA ALA A 101 -16.03 -16.01 2.14
C ALA A 101 -15.40 -17.15 1.32
N ALA A 102 -14.42 -16.85 0.48
CA ALA A 102 -13.61 -17.83 -0.26
C ALA A 102 -12.38 -18.34 0.51
N GLY A 103 -12.21 -17.96 1.79
CA GLY A 103 -11.06 -18.34 2.61
C GLY A 103 -9.78 -17.53 2.33
N ILE A 104 -9.88 -16.43 1.58
CA ILE A 104 -8.75 -15.56 1.24
C ILE A 104 -8.79 -14.34 2.17
N HIS A 105 -7.84 -14.28 3.10
CA HIS A 105 -7.77 -13.22 4.10
C HIS A 105 -6.61 -12.27 3.83
N PRO A 106 -6.77 -10.95 4.08
CA PRO A 106 -5.64 -10.04 4.03
C PRO A 106 -4.67 -10.38 5.17
N TYR A 107 -3.39 -10.37 4.87
CA TYR A 107 -2.37 -10.60 5.89
C TYR A 107 -1.98 -9.30 6.61
N TRP A 108 -2.33 -8.13 6.05
CA TRP A 108 -1.99 -6.84 6.61
C TRP A 108 -3.03 -5.77 6.25
N PRO A 109 -4.01 -5.50 7.13
CA PRO A 109 -4.90 -4.35 7.03
C PRO A 109 -4.23 -3.12 7.65
N VAL A 110 -3.92 -2.10 6.86
CA VAL A 110 -3.20 -0.91 7.31
C VAL A 110 -3.73 0.36 6.64
N HIS A 111 -3.82 1.44 7.40
CA HIS A 111 -4.13 2.77 6.91
C HIS A 111 -2.84 3.61 6.87
N HIS A 112 -2.33 3.87 5.67
CA HIS A 112 -1.06 4.58 5.46
C HIS A 112 -1.15 6.11 5.62
N GLY A 113 -2.33 6.64 5.99
CA GLY A 113 -2.64 8.08 6.00
C GLY A 113 -3.10 8.56 4.63
N THR A 114 -2.47 8.13 3.56
CA THR A 114 -2.84 8.44 2.16
C THR A 114 -3.81 7.42 1.57
N THR A 115 -3.81 6.19 2.07
CA THR A 115 -4.64 5.08 1.60
C THR A 115 -5.14 4.21 2.75
N LEU A 116 -6.32 3.63 2.56
CA LEU A 116 -6.87 2.54 3.36
C LEU A 116 -6.60 1.25 2.59
N SER A 117 -5.78 0.33 3.13
CA SER A 117 -5.16 -0.75 2.36
C SER A 117 -5.34 -2.13 2.99
N LEU A 118 -5.59 -3.13 2.14
CA LEU A 118 -5.65 -4.55 2.46
C LEU A 118 -4.63 -5.31 1.61
N TYR A 119 -3.64 -5.93 2.24
CA TYR A 119 -2.61 -6.69 1.55
C TYR A 119 -2.94 -8.18 1.48
N TYR A 120 -2.79 -8.75 0.30
CA TYR A 120 -3.01 -10.15 0.00
C TYR A 120 -1.78 -10.76 -0.66
N ALA A 121 -1.67 -12.09 -0.60
CA ALA A 121 -0.71 -12.85 -1.38
C ALA A 121 -1.44 -13.93 -2.18
N ASP A 122 -1.00 -14.15 -3.42
CA ASP A 122 -1.46 -15.27 -4.22
C ASP A 122 -0.79 -16.61 -3.78
N PRO A 123 -1.18 -17.77 -4.33
CA PRO A 123 -0.58 -19.05 -3.96
C PRO A 123 0.95 -19.15 -4.20
N ASP A 124 1.49 -18.36 -5.13
CA ASP A 124 2.93 -18.29 -5.40
C ASP A 124 3.66 -17.28 -4.51
N GLY A 125 2.88 -16.54 -3.67
CA GLY A 125 3.40 -15.54 -2.75
C GLY A 125 3.62 -14.17 -3.39
N ASN A 126 3.14 -13.92 -4.63
CA ASN A 126 3.12 -12.57 -5.19
C ASN A 126 2.17 -11.71 -4.37
N ARG A 127 2.65 -10.54 -3.97
CA ARG A 127 1.92 -9.65 -3.05
C ARG A 127 1.19 -8.58 -3.81
N MET A 128 -0.02 -8.29 -3.37
CA MET A 128 -0.85 -7.24 -3.92
C MET A 128 -1.49 -6.42 -2.81
N GLU A 129 -1.63 -5.15 -3.06
CA GLU A 129 -2.33 -4.19 -2.22
C GLU A 129 -3.65 -3.81 -2.89
N PHE A 130 -4.74 -3.94 -2.17
CA PHE A 130 -6.04 -3.40 -2.57
C PHE A 130 -6.33 -2.20 -1.69
N GLN A 131 -6.47 -1.02 -2.32
CA GLN A 131 -6.55 0.24 -1.60
C GLN A 131 -7.69 1.14 -2.07
N VAL A 132 -8.05 2.09 -1.22
CA VAL A 132 -8.83 3.29 -1.55
C VAL A 132 -8.02 4.50 -1.13
N ASP A 133 -7.98 5.53 -1.97
CA ASP A 133 -7.32 6.79 -1.65
C ASP A 133 -8.10 7.49 -0.51
N ALA A 134 -7.43 7.83 0.59
CA ALA A 134 -8.01 8.51 1.75
C ALA A 134 -7.99 10.04 1.59
N CYS A 135 -7.28 10.54 0.59
CA CYS A 135 -7.17 11.97 0.27
C CYS A 135 -6.83 12.14 -1.22
N ASN A 136 -6.91 13.36 -1.73
CA ASN A 136 -6.45 13.62 -3.10
C ASN A 136 -4.92 13.59 -3.21
N ALA A 137 -4.40 13.55 -4.45
CA ALA A 137 -2.96 13.39 -4.70
C ALA A 137 -2.10 14.49 -4.07
N GLU A 138 -2.55 15.76 -4.06
CA GLU A 138 -1.80 16.86 -3.47
C GLU A 138 -1.76 16.79 -1.93
N GLU A 139 -2.87 16.44 -1.32
CA GLU A 139 -2.92 16.17 0.12
C GLU A 139 -2.03 14.99 0.49
N GLY A 140 -2.05 13.91 -0.32
CA GLY A 140 -1.19 12.75 -0.14
C GLY A 140 0.30 13.07 -0.23
N LYS A 141 0.72 13.88 -1.20
CA LYS A 141 2.11 14.36 -1.31
C LYS A 141 2.49 15.19 -0.08
N THR A 142 1.61 16.10 0.35
CA THR A 142 1.84 16.93 1.54
C THR A 142 1.98 16.07 2.80
N PHE A 143 1.09 15.09 2.97
CA PHE A 143 1.15 14.14 4.09
C PHE A 143 2.47 13.34 4.07
N LEU A 144 2.84 12.75 2.93
CA LEU A 144 4.07 11.95 2.82
C LEU A 144 5.33 12.77 3.07
N ALA A 145 5.34 14.04 2.68
CA ALA A 145 6.49 14.94 2.93
C ALA A 145 6.64 15.34 4.40
N ALA A 146 5.57 15.26 5.21
CA ALA A 146 5.54 15.73 6.59
C ALA A 146 5.44 14.62 7.64
N THR A 147 5.07 13.39 7.26
CA THR A 147 4.81 12.32 8.23
C THR A 147 6.09 11.67 8.76
N ASP A 148 6.13 11.43 10.06
CA ASP A 148 7.14 10.58 10.72
C ASP A 148 6.77 9.09 10.69
N ASN A 149 5.55 8.75 10.22
CA ASN A 149 5.04 7.39 10.12
C ASN A 149 4.50 7.09 8.71
N PRO A 150 5.34 6.85 7.70
CA PRO A 150 4.90 6.47 6.36
C PRO A 150 4.36 5.04 6.28
N VAL A 151 4.60 4.21 7.31
CA VAL A 151 4.08 2.82 7.37
C VAL A 151 2.60 2.81 7.69
N GLY A 152 2.11 3.74 8.52
CA GLY A 152 0.70 3.83 8.87
C GLY A 152 0.30 3.08 10.14
N VAL A 153 -1.00 2.87 10.31
CA VAL A 153 -1.64 2.34 11.53
C VAL A 153 -2.55 1.16 11.16
N LEU A 154 -2.51 0.08 11.95
CA LEU A 154 -3.41 -1.06 11.76
C LEU A 154 -4.87 -0.65 11.96
N PHE A 155 -5.77 -1.27 11.20
CA PHE A 155 -7.21 -1.21 11.43
C PHE A 155 -7.84 -2.60 11.40
N ASP A 156 -9.07 -2.71 11.92
CA ASP A 156 -9.87 -3.93 11.88
C ASP A 156 -10.88 -3.84 10.71
N PRO A 157 -10.74 -4.65 9.64
CA PRO A 157 -11.67 -4.65 8.52
C PRO A 157 -13.11 -4.99 8.94
N GLU A 158 -13.31 -5.87 9.94
CA GLU A 158 -14.65 -6.23 10.42
C GLU A 158 -15.33 -5.04 11.11
N ALA A 159 -14.58 -4.32 11.94
CA ALA A 159 -15.08 -3.10 12.56
C ALA A 159 -15.44 -2.05 11.50
N LEU A 160 -14.63 -1.93 10.43
CA LEU A 160 -14.91 -0.99 9.34
C LEU A 160 -16.16 -1.39 8.54
N VAL A 161 -16.35 -2.69 8.25
CA VAL A 161 -17.58 -3.23 7.63
C VAL A 161 -18.80 -2.91 8.51
N ALA A 162 -18.69 -3.09 9.83
CA ALA A 162 -19.79 -2.79 10.76
C ALA A 162 -20.15 -1.30 10.74
N ARG A 163 -19.17 -0.39 10.74
CA ARG A 163 -19.39 1.06 10.65
C ARG A 163 -20.05 1.44 9.33
N MET A 164 -19.57 0.92 8.20
CA MET A 164 -20.18 1.14 6.89
C MET A 164 -21.65 0.68 6.86
N ARG A 165 -21.94 -0.52 7.40
CA ARG A 165 -23.31 -1.05 7.47
C ARG A 165 -24.22 -0.25 8.41
N ALA A 166 -23.66 0.41 9.40
CA ALA A 166 -24.38 1.35 10.27
C ALA A 166 -24.69 2.68 9.59
N GLY A 167 -24.24 2.88 8.34
CA GLY A 167 -24.50 4.10 7.54
C GLY A 167 -23.54 5.24 7.83
N GLU A 168 -22.36 4.96 8.37
CA GLU A 168 -21.32 5.97 8.56
C GLU A 168 -20.84 6.50 7.21
N ALA A 169 -20.62 7.81 7.10
CA ALA A 169 -20.18 8.45 5.88
C ALA A 169 -18.76 8.00 5.47
N GLU A 170 -18.52 7.91 4.17
CA GLU A 170 -17.24 7.40 3.63
C GLU A 170 -16.05 8.19 4.13
N GLU A 171 -16.17 9.51 4.21
CA GLU A 171 -15.13 10.40 4.71
C GLU A 171 -14.72 10.07 6.15
N ALA A 172 -15.67 9.63 6.99
CA ALA A 172 -15.39 9.20 8.36
C ALA A 172 -14.74 7.80 8.40
N LEU A 173 -15.08 6.91 7.46
CA LEU A 173 -14.44 5.59 7.32
C LEU A 173 -12.98 5.70 6.84
N LEU A 174 -12.64 6.76 6.12
CA LEU A 174 -11.29 7.05 5.60
C LEU A 174 -10.41 7.81 6.59
N VAL A 175 -10.91 8.14 7.79
CA VAL A 175 -10.07 8.76 8.83
C VAL A 175 -9.11 7.71 9.40
N GLN A 176 -7.80 8.01 9.34
CA GLN A 176 -6.78 7.14 9.92
C GLN A 176 -7.05 6.95 11.42
N PRO A 177 -7.12 5.70 11.92
CA PRO A 177 -7.35 5.46 13.33
C PRO A 177 -6.17 5.96 14.18
N ALA A 178 -6.45 6.31 15.42
CA ALA A 178 -5.40 6.62 16.38
C ALA A 178 -4.57 5.36 16.68
N GLY A 179 -3.25 5.50 16.67
CA GLY A 179 -2.34 4.38 16.96
C GLY A 179 -0.89 4.71 16.66
N GLY A 180 0.00 3.83 17.10
CA GLY A 180 1.41 3.88 16.71
C GLY A 180 1.67 3.26 15.35
N PRO A 181 2.92 3.34 14.83
CA PRO A 181 3.31 2.70 13.59
C PRO A 181 2.98 1.21 13.60
N SER A 182 2.37 0.74 12.50
CA SER A 182 2.08 -0.68 12.32
C SER A 182 3.37 -1.50 12.29
N PRO A 183 3.44 -2.65 12.96
CA PRO A 183 4.49 -3.62 12.66
C PRO A 183 4.30 -4.11 11.21
N ILE A 184 5.40 -4.18 10.47
CA ILE A 184 5.41 -4.76 9.12
C ILE A 184 5.42 -6.29 9.27
N PRO A 185 4.42 -7.03 8.76
CA PRO A 185 4.42 -8.50 8.87
C PRO A 185 5.60 -9.12 8.13
N ALA A 186 6.21 -10.18 8.69
CA ALA A 186 7.33 -10.88 8.07
C ALA A 186 7.00 -11.39 6.64
N VAL A 187 5.75 -11.81 6.41
CA VAL A 187 5.26 -12.20 5.08
C VAL A 187 5.35 -11.08 4.05
N HIS A 188 5.42 -9.81 4.50
CA HIS A 188 5.58 -8.66 3.61
C HIS A 188 7.00 -8.56 3.04
N GLY A 189 7.98 -9.22 3.63
CA GLY A 189 9.33 -9.35 3.11
C GLY A 189 10.19 -8.09 3.20
N MET A 190 9.85 -7.15 4.08
CA MET A 190 10.62 -5.95 4.41
C MET A 190 11.27 -6.02 5.80
N THR A 191 11.06 -7.11 6.52
CA THR A 191 11.59 -7.34 7.88
C THR A 191 12.22 -8.72 7.99
#